data_516029ebf1607bec0db211427460816f
#
_entry.id   516029ebf1607bec0db211427460816f
#
_cell.length_a   1.000
_cell.length_b   1.000
_cell.length_c   1.000
_cell.angle_alpha   90.00
_cell.angle_beta   90.00
_cell.angle_gamma   90.00
#
_symmetry.space_group_name_H-M   'P 1'
#
loop_
_entity.id
_entity.type
_entity.pdbx_description
1 polymer ?
#
loop_
_entity_poly.entity_id
_entity_poly.type
_entity_poly.pdbx_seq_one_letter_code
_entity_poly.pdbx_strand_id
1 'polypeptide(L)'
;LEIDQDSLKKPCLMIDGGYPKNLDTKVAGGGIHVLKGGIVEFCRDIGWSMMAIAEMERPQRQMFACFAEAMLLEFERCHTNFSWGRNNITLEKMDFIGAASVRHGFSTLNLHPNLQATAA
;
A
#
# COMPACT_ATOMS: atom_id res chain seq x y z
N LEU A 1 2.38 -18.73 1.23
CA LEU A 1 1.69 -19.20 0.03
C LEU A 1 2.72 -19.70 -0.98
N GLU A 2 2.61 -20.95 -1.39
CA GLU A 2 3.47 -21.53 -2.43
C GLU A 2 2.83 -21.27 -3.79
N ILE A 3 3.59 -20.64 -4.70
CA ILE A 3 3.13 -20.30 -6.04
C ILE A 3 4.01 -21.01 -7.04
N ASP A 4 3.39 -21.77 -7.93
CA ASP A 4 4.08 -22.33 -9.08
C ASP A 4 4.38 -21.21 -10.10
N GLN A 5 5.64 -20.79 -10.13
CA GLN A 5 6.10 -19.70 -10.98
C GLN A 5 6.09 -20.05 -12.47
N ASP A 6 6.11 -21.32 -12.81
CA ASP A 6 6.15 -21.78 -14.21
C ASP A 6 4.76 -21.71 -14.84
N SER A 7 3.71 -21.75 -14.04
CA SER A 7 2.32 -21.58 -14.51
C SER A 7 1.92 -20.13 -14.77
N LEU A 8 2.73 -19.14 -14.34
CA LEU A 8 2.41 -17.72 -14.47
C LEU A 8 2.78 -17.19 -15.87
N LYS A 9 1.86 -16.44 -16.49
CA LYS A 9 2.18 -15.62 -17.66
C LYS A 9 3.15 -14.52 -17.27
N LYS A 10 4.25 -14.38 -18.00
CA LYS A 10 5.28 -13.38 -17.76
C LYS A 10 5.29 -12.34 -18.89
N PRO A 11 5.49 -11.03 -18.62
CA PRO A 11 5.74 -10.45 -17.31
C PRO A 11 4.50 -10.47 -16.40
N CYS A 12 4.71 -10.63 -15.09
CA CYS A 12 3.65 -10.69 -14.09
C CYS A 12 3.93 -9.70 -12.96
N LEU A 13 2.92 -8.94 -12.55
CA LEU A 13 2.94 -8.07 -11.38
C LEU A 13 2.08 -8.69 -10.29
N MET A 14 2.67 -8.94 -9.14
CA MET A 14 1.99 -9.45 -7.95
C MET A 14 2.00 -8.39 -6.87
N ILE A 15 0.86 -8.16 -6.24
CA ILE A 15 0.75 -7.22 -5.12
C ILE A 15 0.39 -8.01 -3.86
N ASP A 16 1.33 -8.09 -2.92
CA ASP A 16 1.09 -8.71 -1.61
C ASP A 16 0.60 -7.66 -0.61
N GLY A 17 -0.71 -7.60 -0.42
CA GLY A 17 -1.36 -6.70 0.54
C GLY A 17 -1.53 -7.30 1.93
N GLY A 18 -1.12 -8.55 2.15
CA GLY A 18 -1.27 -9.24 3.42
C GLY A 18 -0.23 -8.84 4.48
N TYR A 19 -0.60 -9.04 5.75
CA TYR A 19 0.35 -9.00 6.86
C TYR A 19 -0.01 -10.08 7.89
N PRO A 20 0.94 -10.95 8.25
CA PRO A 20 2.29 -11.08 7.66
C PRO A 20 2.23 -11.36 6.17
N LYS A 21 3.32 -11.10 5.45
CA LYS A 21 3.38 -11.28 4.00
C LYS A 21 3.04 -12.73 3.59
N ASN A 22 2.27 -12.84 2.52
CA ASN A 22 1.84 -14.15 1.99
C ASN A 22 2.85 -14.74 1.01
N LEU A 23 3.64 -13.88 0.37
CA LEU A 23 4.61 -14.29 -0.65
C LEU A 23 6.02 -14.37 -0.07
N ASP A 24 6.72 -15.47 -0.35
CA ASP A 24 8.16 -15.55 -0.11
C ASP A 24 8.89 -14.60 -1.08
N THR A 25 9.91 -13.90 -0.59
CA THR A 25 10.77 -13.01 -1.40
C THR A 25 11.45 -13.74 -2.57
N LYS A 26 11.58 -15.07 -2.50
CA LYS A 26 12.11 -15.91 -3.58
C LYS A 26 11.22 -15.95 -4.82
N VAL A 27 9.96 -15.53 -4.72
CA VAL A 27 9.04 -15.47 -5.86
C VAL A 27 9.43 -14.38 -6.85
N ALA A 28 10.11 -13.32 -6.41
CA ALA A 28 10.53 -12.24 -7.28
C ALA A 28 11.67 -12.68 -8.20
N GLY A 29 11.58 -12.37 -9.50
CA GLY A 29 12.57 -12.67 -10.52
C GLY A 29 11.97 -13.37 -11.75
N GLY A 30 12.77 -13.62 -12.78
CA GLY A 30 12.32 -14.33 -13.99
C GLY A 30 11.12 -13.69 -14.70
N GLY A 31 10.96 -12.34 -14.63
CA GLY A 31 9.80 -11.62 -15.16
C GLY A 31 8.63 -11.52 -14.20
N ILE A 32 8.80 -11.87 -12.92
CA ILE A 32 7.81 -11.69 -11.86
C ILE A 32 8.25 -10.51 -10.98
N HIS A 33 7.39 -9.50 -10.86
CA HIS A 33 7.59 -8.33 -10.01
C HIS A 33 6.64 -8.43 -8.82
N VAL A 34 7.19 -8.34 -7.60
CA VAL A 34 6.39 -8.38 -6.37
C VAL A 34 6.42 -7.02 -5.71
N LEU A 35 5.24 -6.44 -5.48
CA LEU A 35 5.06 -5.21 -4.72
C LEU A 35 4.51 -5.50 -3.34
N LYS A 36 5.01 -4.78 -2.35
CA LYS A 36 4.44 -4.76 -1.00
C LYS A 36 3.26 -3.78 -1.00
N GLY A 37 2.05 -4.30 -0.88
CA GLY A 37 0.84 -3.49 -0.75
C GLY A 37 0.48 -3.18 0.70
N GLY A 38 -0.48 -2.29 0.88
CA GLY A 38 -1.09 -2.01 2.18
C GLY A 38 -0.28 -1.14 3.14
N ILE A 39 0.87 -0.62 2.73
CA ILE A 39 1.69 0.32 3.50
C ILE A 39 1.77 1.66 2.79
N VAL A 40 1.63 2.74 3.55
CA VAL A 40 1.76 4.12 3.08
C VAL A 40 2.77 4.87 3.95
N GLU A 41 3.31 5.95 3.43
CA GLU A 41 4.27 6.81 4.12
C GLU A 41 3.67 8.19 4.38
N PHE A 42 3.92 8.71 5.56
CA PHE A 42 3.59 10.07 5.95
C PHE A 42 4.81 10.98 5.80
N CYS A 43 4.61 12.23 5.43
CA CYS A 43 5.69 13.18 5.10
C CYS A 43 6.59 13.55 6.29
N ARG A 44 6.18 13.28 7.53
CA ARG A 44 6.93 13.57 8.76
C ARG A 44 6.81 12.42 9.76
N ASP A 45 7.64 12.45 10.79
CA ASP A 45 7.56 11.47 11.87
C ASP A 45 6.27 11.64 12.66
N ILE A 46 5.59 10.52 12.90
CA ILE A 46 4.26 10.50 13.55
C ILE A 46 4.33 10.42 15.08
N GLY A 47 5.52 10.54 15.67
CA GLY A 47 5.72 10.53 17.11
C GLY A 47 5.55 9.18 17.80
N TRP A 48 5.13 8.15 17.08
CA TRP A 48 5.05 6.75 17.51
C TRP A 48 5.50 5.84 16.38
N SER A 49 5.81 4.62 16.70
CA SER A 49 6.36 3.69 15.74
C SER A 49 5.57 2.39 15.73
N MET A 50 5.25 1.91 14.56
CA MET A 50 4.70 0.57 14.35
C MET A 50 5.82 -0.50 14.32
N MET A 51 6.88 -0.29 15.09
CA MET A 51 8.08 -1.16 15.13
C MET A 51 7.80 -2.64 15.41
N ALA A 52 6.65 -2.97 16.01
CA ALA A 52 6.22 -4.36 16.14
C ALA A 52 5.93 -5.05 14.79
N ILE A 53 5.88 -4.26 13.71
CA ILE A 53 5.64 -4.74 12.37
C ILE A 53 7.00 -4.81 11.65
N ALA A 54 7.64 -5.97 11.72
CA ALA A 54 9.04 -6.19 11.34
C ALA A 54 9.43 -5.89 9.87
N GLU A 55 8.50 -5.46 9.03
CA GLU A 55 8.74 -5.26 7.60
C GLU A 55 8.68 -3.78 7.16
N MET A 56 8.54 -2.85 8.09
CA MET A 56 8.55 -1.43 7.77
C MET A 56 9.98 -0.90 7.75
N GLU A 57 10.40 -0.35 6.62
CA GLU A 57 11.73 0.23 6.45
C GLU A 57 11.89 1.56 7.22
N ARG A 58 10.79 2.29 7.37
CA ARG A 58 10.72 3.58 8.09
C ARG A 58 9.55 3.60 9.06
N PRO A 59 9.62 2.84 10.15
CA PRO A 59 8.49 2.64 11.05
C PRO A 59 7.98 3.92 11.70
N GLN A 60 8.78 5.00 11.75
CA GLN A 60 8.36 6.30 12.26
C GLN A 60 7.45 7.08 11.29
N ARG A 61 7.44 6.70 10.02
CA ARG A 61 6.70 7.38 8.94
C ARG A 61 5.73 6.46 8.21
N GLN A 62 5.93 5.15 8.34
CA GLN A 62 5.13 4.16 7.62
C GLN A 62 4.03 3.63 8.52
N MET A 63 2.88 3.39 7.90
CA MET A 63 1.74 2.78 8.57
C MET A 63 0.91 1.97 7.58
N PHE A 64 0.02 1.16 8.10
CA PHE A 64 -0.96 0.48 7.24
C PHE A 64 -1.91 1.49 6.59
N ALA A 65 -2.27 1.25 5.35
CA ALA A 65 -3.17 2.10 4.59
C ALA A 65 -4.54 2.26 5.25
N CYS A 66 -5.05 1.25 5.96
CA CYS A 66 -6.30 1.34 6.70
C CYS A 66 -6.22 2.32 7.89
N PHE A 67 -5.07 2.42 8.57
CA PHE A 67 -4.86 3.45 9.59
C PHE A 67 -4.76 4.84 8.97
N ALA A 68 -4.05 4.97 7.86
CA ALA A 68 -3.96 6.23 7.14
C ALA A 68 -5.33 6.70 6.64
N GLU A 69 -6.15 5.79 6.11
CA GLU A 69 -7.53 6.10 5.72
C GLU A 69 -8.33 6.64 6.90
N ALA A 70 -8.30 5.98 8.05
CA ALA A 70 -9.00 6.44 9.23
C ALA A 70 -8.54 7.84 9.69
N MET A 71 -7.23 8.11 9.67
CA MET A 71 -6.68 9.43 9.98
C MET A 71 -7.13 10.49 8.97
N LEU A 72 -7.11 10.16 7.67
CA LEU A 72 -7.54 11.07 6.62
C LEU A 72 -9.02 11.41 6.74
N LEU A 73 -9.87 10.43 7.01
CA LEU A 73 -11.30 10.65 7.23
C LEU A 73 -11.56 11.55 8.44
N GLU A 74 -10.79 11.40 9.53
CA GLU A 74 -10.86 12.29 10.68
C GLU A 74 -10.41 13.70 10.32
N PHE A 75 -9.31 13.89 9.60
CA PHE A 75 -8.83 15.20 9.15
C PHE A 75 -9.84 15.92 8.24
N GLU A 76 -10.53 15.17 7.40
CA GLU A 76 -11.59 15.69 6.52
C GLU A 76 -12.96 15.76 7.20
N ARG A 77 -13.05 15.39 8.49
CA ARG A 77 -14.30 15.33 9.27
C ARG A 77 -15.39 14.46 8.61
N CYS A 78 -14.96 13.40 7.95
CA CYS A 78 -15.84 12.46 7.27
C CYS A 78 -16.13 11.27 8.20
N HIS A 79 -17.16 11.39 9.04
CA HIS A 79 -17.52 10.38 10.04
C HIS A 79 -18.61 9.42 9.54
N THR A 80 -18.53 9.02 8.29
CA THR A 80 -19.46 8.08 7.68
C THR A 80 -18.76 6.78 7.34
N ASN A 81 -19.55 5.73 7.10
CA ASN A 81 -19.03 4.49 6.57
C ASN A 81 -18.45 4.72 5.16
N PHE A 82 -17.14 4.71 5.04
CA PHE A 82 -16.46 5.11 3.82
C PHE A 82 -16.13 3.94 2.91
N SER A 83 -15.22 3.05 3.32
CA SER A 83 -14.72 1.96 2.48
C SER A 83 -15.23 0.58 2.88
N TRP A 84 -15.98 0.46 3.99
CA TRP A 84 -16.45 -0.82 4.47
C TRP A 84 -17.51 -1.43 3.56
N GLY A 85 -17.25 -2.63 3.09
CA GLY A 85 -18.12 -3.37 2.18
C GLY A 85 -17.91 -3.02 0.71
N ARG A 86 -18.07 -4.04 -0.14
CA ARG A 86 -17.75 -3.97 -1.57
C ARG A 86 -18.45 -2.82 -2.31
N ASN A 87 -19.68 -2.51 -1.97
CA ASN A 87 -20.48 -1.47 -2.63
C ASN A 87 -20.12 -0.04 -2.21
N ASN A 88 -19.26 0.12 -1.19
CA ASN A 88 -18.80 1.43 -0.74
C ASN A 88 -17.50 1.89 -1.39
N ILE A 89 -16.87 1.05 -2.20
CA ILE A 89 -15.67 1.40 -2.95
C ILE A 89 -16.12 1.95 -4.31
N THR A 90 -16.09 3.28 -4.47
CA THR A 90 -16.47 3.99 -5.69
C THR A 90 -15.31 4.86 -6.18
N LEU A 91 -15.31 5.21 -7.46
CA LEU A 91 -14.31 6.11 -8.03
C LEU A 91 -14.27 7.45 -7.31
N GLU A 92 -15.44 8.03 -6.99
CA GLU A 92 -15.53 9.29 -6.25
C GLU A 92 -14.84 9.23 -4.89
N LYS A 93 -15.02 8.12 -4.15
CA LYS A 93 -14.37 7.93 -2.87
C LYS A 93 -12.87 7.68 -3.02
N MET A 94 -12.45 7.00 -4.07
CA MET A 94 -11.03 6.82 -4.38
C MET A 94 -10.37 8.17 -4.70
N ASP A 95 -11.01 9.00 -5.50
CA ASP A 95 -10.55 10.34 -5.84
C ASP A 95 -10.49 11.24 -4.59
N PHE A 96 -11.53 11.17 -3.76
CA PHE A 96 -11.57 11.90 -2.49
C PHE A 96 -10.41 11.54 -1.57
N ILE A 97 -10.18 10.24 -1.32
CA ILE A 97 -9.11 9.80 -0.42
C ILE A 97 -7.72 10.09 -1.03
N GLY A 98 -7.59 9.98 -2.35
CA GLY A 98 -6.38 10.36 -3.08
C GLY A 98 -6.05 11.83 -2.93
N ALA A 99 -7.02 12.71 -3.11
CA ALA A 99 -6.86 14.15 -2.91
C ALA A 99 -6.57 14.50 -1.44
N ALA A 100 -7.24 13.86 -0.49
CA ALA A 100 -6.98 14.02 0.94
C ALA A 100 -5.56 13.58 1.30
N SER A 101 -5.08 12.45 0.77
CA SER A 101 -3.73 11.96 1.04
C SER A 101 -2.67 12.98 0.61
N VAL A 102 -2.82 13.58 -0.57
CA VAL A 102 -1.91 14.63 -1.05
C VAL A 102 -1.93 15.86 -0.13
N ARG A 103 -3.14 16.34 0.24
CA ARG A 103 -3.28 17.50 1.14
C ARG A 103 -2.62 17.30 2.50
N HIS A 104 -2.75 16.10 3.04
CA HIS A 104 -2.27 15.78 4.39
C HIS A 104 -0.87 15.12 4.41
N GLY A 105 -0.21 15.00 3.27
CA GLY A 105 1.17 14.54 3.18
C GLY A 105 1.35 13.02 3.31
N PHE A 106 0.35 12.26 2.92
CA PHE A 106 0.46 10.81 2.77
C PHE A 106 0.84 10.45 1.33
N SER A 107 1.65 9.45 1.17
CA SER A 107 2.03 8.92 -0.13
C SER A 107 2.07 7.39 -0.11
N THR A 108 1.84 6.78 -1.25
CA THR A 108 2.16 5.37 -1.45
C THR A 108 3.68 5.19 -1.42
N LEU A 109 4.16 4.03 -0.98
CA LEU A 109 5.56 3.70 -1.11
C LEU A 109 5.95 3.77 -2.58
N ASN A 110 7.08 4.43 -2.86
CA ASN A 110 7.61 4.48 -4.22
C ASN A 110 7.78 3.04 -4.72
N LEU A 111 7.14 2.76 -5.84
CA LEU A 111 7.39 1.54 -6.59
C LEU A 111 8.89 1.47 -6.88
N HIS A 112 9.48 0.31 -6.72
CA HIS A 112 10.90 0.07 -6.93
C HIS A 112 11.38 0.82 -8.18
N PRO A 113 12.53 1.52 -8.17
CA PRO A 113 12.99 2.38 -9.28
C PRO A 113 13.02 1.66 -10.64
N ASN A 114 13.10 0.34 -10.66
CA ASN A 114 13.05 -0.46 -11.88
C ASN A 114 11.65 -0.59 -12.52
N LEU A 115 10.57 -0.23 -11.82
CA LEU A 115 9.21 -0.23 -12.38
C LEU A 115 8.83 1.15 -12.99
N GLN A 116 9.50 2.22 -12.56
CA GLN A 116 9.32 3.54 -13.16
C GLN A 116 9.90 3.62 -14.59
N ALA A 117 10.89 2.80 -14.92
CA ALA A 117 11.53 2.77 -16.23
C ALA A 117 10.72 2.06 -17.32
N THR A 118 9.67 1.32 -16.98
CA THR A 118 8.83 0.56 -17.93
C THR A 118 7.48 1.23 -18.25
N ALA A 119 7.16 2.35 -17.60
CA ALA A 119 5.92 3.11 -17.81
C ALA A 119 6.08 4.34 -18.71
N ALA A 120 7.23 4.47 -19.37
CA ALA A 120 7.50 5.50 -20.38
C ALA A 120 7.28 4.97 -21.79
#